data_5701913d301e7e631ad018dda4cbe57c
#
_entry.id   5701913d301e7e631ad018dda4cbe57c
#
_cell.length_a   1.000
_cell.length_b   1.000
_cell.length_c   1.000
_cell.angle_alpha   90.00
_cell.angle_beta   90.00
_cell.angle_gamma   90.00
#
_symmetry.space_group_name_H-M   'P 1'
#
loop_
_entity.id
_entity.type
_entity.pdbx_description
1 polymer ?
#
loop_
_entity_poly.entity_id
_entity_poly.type
_entity_poly.pdbx_seq_one_letter_code
_entity_poly.pdbx_strand_id
1 'polypeptide(L)'
;MINSIKYFEENSIKIFEKLEIDFMNDPTKVAELVRGVTTEVHKLGLRIIQECLEDTDKLIKESVLRKKHWNIERHDTKQLITSLGTVAFGKTLFVDKETGKRAYLLDRMMGIEKHERFTEDAIANLLEEAVQTSYRRGGEAASLEDDVSKQAVMKKIHALEFPMDDSKPEKKKVVEYLYIEADEDHIDLQFNKRKGDLEISTNGRKNNCVISKLVYVHEGLKPESIINAGTEDERNSKRWELISPHYFCRVCNGKENELYWDEIFNWINNHYDLSKIKKIYLNADGGSWIQAGPKRIDGITYVLDEFHLQKYVTKLTSHMLDSVDDARNEIYQALRKDKKKEFIEITERLKDALKNPETGEKRINESRDYILNNWTAARLRLKRVEGVIGSSTEGHVYHVLSSRMSTRPMGWSVVGASKMSELRAYYLNGGDMLELVRYQEKEVAMAAGAEEQILLTSEIIRSERNRHGIIGKYVESINHSVNNEIRKCMPFKALLGSMLL
;
A
#
# COMPACT_ATOMS: atom_id res chain seq x y z
N MET A 1 -25.49 14.48 -21.47
CA MET A 1 -24.37 15.20 -22.14
C MET A 1 -24.76 16.44 -22.90
N ILE A 2 -26.00 16.58 -23.39
CA ILE A 2 -26.47 17.79 -24.14
C ILE A 2 -26.43 19.03 -23.26
N ASN A 3 -26.86 18.94 -21.99
CA ASN A 3 -26.89 20.09 -21.07
C ASN A 3 -25.49 20.55 -20.67
N SER A 4 -24.54 19.62 -20.52
CA SER A 4 -23.15 19.97 -20.23
C SER A 4 -22.45 20.66 -21.40
N ILE A 5 -22.73 20.22 -22.65
CA ILE A 5 -22.26 20.90 -23.86
C ILE A 5 -22.84 22.30 -23.96
N LYS A 6 -24.15 22.46 -23.73
CA LYS A 6 -24.80 23.75 -23.71
C LYS A 6 -24.24 24.67 -22.63
N TYR A 7 -23.98 24.15 -21.45
CA TYR A 7 -23.32 24.91 -20.38
C TYR A 7 -21.91 25.37 -20.79
N PHE A 8 -21.14 24.52 -21.44
CA PHE A 8 -19.80 24.86 -21.95
C PHE A 8 -19.92 26.03 -22.95
N GLU A 9 -20.82 25.93 -23.93
CA GLU A 9 -21.02 26.98 -24.96
C GLU A 9 -21.50 28.30 -24.37
N GLU A 10 -22.48 28.25 -23.47
CA GLU A 10 -23.12 29.46 -22.93
C GLU A 10 -22.36 30.16 -21.81
N ASN A 11 -21.56 29.37 -21.02
CA ASN A 11 -20.93 29.87 -19.80
C ASN A 11 -19.41 29.69 -19.80
N SER A 12 -18.90 28.47 -20.00
CA SER A 12 -17.46 28.20 -19.83
C SER A 12 -16.60 28.94 -20.83
N ILE A 13 -17.04 29.05 -22.09
CA ILE A 13 -16.34 29.81 -23.12
C ILE A 13 -16.20 31.29 -22.70
N LYS A 14 -17.23 31.92 -22.21
CA LYS A 14 -17.18 33.32 -21.76
C LYS A 14 -16.25 33.54 -20.57
N ILE A 15 -16.20 32.54 -19.67
CA ILE A 15 -15.30 32.57 -18.52
C ILE A 15 -13.85 32.48 -18.99
N PHE A 16 -13.55 31.56 -19.92
CA PHE A 16 -12.20 31.43 -20.48
C PHE A 16 -11.77 32.67 -21.26
N GLU A 17 -12.64 33.24 -22.10
CA GLU A 17 -12.37 34.51 -22.81
C GLU A 17 -12.04 35.64 -21.81
N LYS A 18 -12.81 35.74 -20.73
CA LYS A 18 -12.55 36.74 -19.67
C LYS A 18 -11.19 36.51 -19.01
N LEU A 19 -10.85 35.25 -18.64
CA LEU A 19 -9.56 34.92 -18.05
C LEU A 19 -8.39 35.22 -18.99
N GLU A 20 -8.54 34.97 -20.29
CA GLU A 20 -7.57 35.34 -21.31
C GLU A 20 -7.36 36.85 -21.37
N ILE A 21 -8.45 37.64 -21.44
CA ILE A 21 -8.38 39.11 -21.47
C ILE A 21 -7.71 39.65 -20.20
N ASP A 22 -8.10 39.13 -19.02
CA ASP A 22 -7.51 39.55 -17.74
C ASP A 22 -6.03 39.28 -17.68
N PHE A 23 -5.58 38.10 -18.20
CA PHE A 23 -4.17 37.75 -18.29
C PHE A 23 -3.40 38.57 -19.32
N MET A 24 -3.98 38.85 -20.49
CA MET A 24 -3.34 39.69 -21.50
C MET A 24 -3.18 41.15 -21.02
N ASN A 25 -4.09 41.65 -20.18
CA ASN A 25 -3.96 42.97 -19.57
C ASN A 25 -2.88 43.02 -18.48
N ASP A 26 -2.67 41.92 -17.76
CA ASP A 26 -1.62 41.80 -16.73
C ASP A 26 -1.03 40.39 -16.69
N PRO A 27 0.01 40.13 -17.53
CA PRO A 27 0.64 38.81 -17.62
C PRO A 27 1.31 38.33 -16.33
N THR A 28 1.44 39.17 -15.31
CA THR A 28 1.96 38.74 -14.00
C THR A 28 0.96 37.88 -13.22
N LYS A 29 -0.33 37.87 -13.62
CA LYS A 29 -1.42 37.13 -12.97
C LYS A 29 -1.60 35.70 -13.50
N VAL A 30 -0.50 34.99 -13.71
CA VAL A 30 -0.53 33.56 -14.15
C VAL A 30 -1.30 32.68 -13.16
N ALA A 31 -1.16 32.95 -11.84
CA ALA A 31 -1.82 32.14 -10.81
C ALA A 31 -3.37 32.26 -10.87
N GLU A 32 -3.88 33.46 -11.15
CA GLU A 32 -5.32 33.71 -11.29
C GLU A 32 -5.85 33.02 -12.55
N LEU A 33 -5.12 33.08 -13.67
CA LEU A 33 -5.47 32.34 -14.88
C LEU A 33 -5.56 30.84 -14.62
N VAL A 34 -4.52 30.25 -14.03
CA VAL A 34 -4.49 28.80 -13.73
C VAL A 34 -5.63 28.41 -12.81
N ARG A 35 -5.88 29.17 -11.72
CA ARG A 35 -6.98 28.90 -10.79
C ARG A 35 -8.34 29.02 -11.47
N GLY A 36 -8.55 30.06 -12.27
CA GLY A 36 -9.80 30.28 -12.99
C GLY A 36 -10.12 29.14 -13.96
N VAL A 37 -9.14 28.76 -14.77
CA VAL A 37 -9.27 27.64 -15.71
C VAL A 37 -9.54 26.34 -14.97
N THR A 38 -8.77 26.03 -13.94
CA THR A 38 -8.94 24.80 -13.12
C THR A 38 -10.35 24.75 -12.53
N THR A 39 -10.84 25.85 -11.95
CA THR A 39 -12.17 25.91 -11.33
C THR A 39 -13.28 25.65 -12.35
N GLU A 40 -13.18 26.23 -13.53
CA GLU A 40 -14.23 26.07 -14.54
C GLU A 40 -14.23 24.69 -15.19
N VAL A 41 -13.04 24.13 -15.51
CA VAL A 41 -12.89 22.76 -16.01
C VAL A 41 -13.43 21.76 -14.97
N HIS A 42 -13.16 21.99 -13.70
CA HIS A 42 -13.63 21.16 -12.60
C HIS A 42 -15.17 21.15 -12.52
N LYS A 43 -15.81 22.33 -12.53
CA LYS A 43 -17.27 22.44 -12.56
C LYS A 43 -17.88 21.73 -13.76
N LEU A 44 -17.27 21.90 -14.94
CA LEU A 44 -17.72 21.22 -16.15
C LEU A 44 -17.60 19.70 -16.01
N GLY A 45 -16.50 19.20 -15.42
CA GLY A 45 -16.29 17.78 -15.15
C GLY A 45 -17.40 17.18 -14.27
N LEU A 46 -17.71 17.83 -13.14
CA LEU A 46 -18.80 17.40 -12.25
C LEU A 46 -20.17 17.36 -12.94
N ARG A 47 -20.49 18.36 -13.78
CA ARG A 47 -21.72 18.38 -14.58
C ARG A 47 -21.81 17.25 -15.58
N ILE A 48 -20.70 16.94 -16.27
CA ILE A 48 -20.63 15.84 -17.22
C ILE A 48 -20.89 14.51 -16.52
N ILE A 49 -20.27 14.27 -15.35
CA ILE A 49 -20.48 13.06 -14.57
C ILE A 49 -21.94 12.96 -14.13
N GLN A 50 -22.50 14.02 -13.55
CA GLN A 50 -23.91 14.07 -13.15
C GLN A 50 -24.83 13.71 -14.30
N GLU A 51 -24.68 14.37 -15.44
CA GLU A 51 -25.54 14.17 -16.60
C GLU A 51 -25.40 12.75 -17.18
N CYS A 52 -24.19 12.19 -17.20
CA CYS A 52 -23.98 10.79 -17.62
C CYS A 52 -24.75 9.79 -16.74
N LEU A 53 -24.76 10.01 -15.41
CA LEU A 53 -25.48 9.17 -14.46
C LEU A 53 -27.00 9.30 -14.64
N GLU A 54 -27.52 10.52 -14.79
CA GLU A 54 -28.94 10.81 -15.01
C GLU A 54 -29.42 10.31 -16.37
N ASP A 55 -28.64 10.49 -17.44
CA ASP A 55 -28.95 9.96 -18.78
C ASP A 55 -28.98 8.41 -18.74
N THR A 56 -28.09 7.78 -17.97
CA THR A 56 -28.07 6.33 -17.79
C THR A 56 -29.33 5.84 -17.05
N ASP A 57 -29.75 6.49 -15.97
CA ASP A 57 -31.01 6.18 -15.26
C ASP A 57 -32.22 6.33 -16.21
N LYS A 58 -32.22 7.38 -17.03
CA LYS A 58 -33.26 7.60 -18.05
C LYS A 58 -33.30 6.50 -19.08
N LEU A 59 -32.15 6.04 -19.59
CA LEU A 59 -32.09 4.90 -20.53
C LEU A 59 -32.65 3.63 -19.89
N ILE A 60 -32.31 3.34 -18.62
CA ILE A 60 -32.88 2.23 -17.88
C ILE A 60 -34.40 2.36 -17.79
N LYS A 61 -34.92 3.54 -17.43
CA LYS A 61 -36.37 3.80 -17.33
C LYS A 61 -37.12 3.53 -18.63
N GLU A 62 -36.54 3.90 -19.75
CA GLU A 62 -37.17 3.79 -21.08
C GLU A 62 -37.02 2.39 -21.68
N SER A 63 -36.14 1.55 -21.15
CA SER A 63 -35.84 0.23 -21.65
C SER A 63 -37.08 -0.69 -21.72
N VAL A 64 -37.23 -1.39 -22.85
CA VAL A 64 -38.27 -2.39 -23.03
C VAL A 64 -38.07 -3.61 -22.13
N LEU A 65 -36.81 -4.04 -21.95
CA LEU A 65 -36.45 -5.15 -21.04
C LEU A 65 -36.81 -4.82 -19.59
N ARG A 66 -36.48 -3.61 -19.13
CA ARG A 66 -36.89 -3.16 -17.82
C ARG A 66 -38.41 -3.20 -17.67
N LYS A 67 -39.15 -2.67 -18.64
CA LYS A 67 -40.63 -2.64 -18.62
C LYS A 67 -41.27 -4.01 -18.50
N LYS A 68 -40.62 -5.09 -18.97
CA LYS A 68 -41.10 -6.45 -18.79
C LYS A 68 -41.03 -6.93 -17.33
N HIS A 69 -39.92 -6.66 -16.63
CA HIS A 69 -39.62 -7.25 -15.35
C HIS A 69 -39.81 -6.31 -14.17
N TRP A 70 -39.74 -5.00 -14.38
CA TRP A 70 -39.70 -4.00 -13.29
C TRP A 70 -40.74 -2.88 -13.48
N ASN A 71 -41.37 -2.47 -12.39
CA ASN A 71 -42.20 -1.24 -12.33
C ASN A 71 -41.40 -0.12 -11.67
N ILE A 72 -41.66 1.13 -12.05
CA ILE A 72 -41.12 2.30 -11.38
C ILE A 72 -41.92 2.50 -10.08
N GLU A 73 -41.24 2.68 -8.95
CA GLU A 73 -41.88 3.00 -7.68
C GLU A 73 -41.77 4.49 -7.37
N ARG A 74 -40.55 5.04 -7.37
CA ARG A 74 -40.29 6.46 -7.09
C ARG A 74 -38.95 6.91 -7.64
N HIS A 75 -38.70 8.23 -7.56
CA HIS A 75 -37.43 8.89 -7.84
C HIS A 75 -36.81 9.39 -6.55
N ASP A 76 -35.51 9.13 -6.40
CA ASP A 76 -34.72 9.56 -5.26
C ASP A 76 -33.44 10.28 -5.75
N THR A 77 -32.81 11.06 -4.88
CA THR A 77 -31.51 11.67 -5.15
C THR A 77 -30.42 10.96 -4.39
N LYS A 78 -29.30 10.69 -5.04
CA LYS A 78 -28.08 10.15 -4.41
C LYS A 78 -26.94 11.15 -4.55
N GLN A 79 -26.09 11.18 -3.55
CA GLN A 79 -24.83 11.90 -3.58
C GLN A 79 -23.69 10.91 -3.52
N LEU A 80 -22.70 11.07 -4.40
CA LEU A 80 -21.45 10.31 -4.42
C LEU A 80 -20.27 11.28 -4.38
N ILE A 81 -19.33 11.01 -3.52
CA ILE A 81 -18.04 11.69 -3.46
C ILE A 81 -17.14 11.01 -4.48
N THR A 82 -16.72 11.75 -5.49
CA THR A 82 -15.76 11.35 -6.50
C THR A 82 -14.41 12.00 -6.23
N SER A 83 -13.36 11.61 -6.92
CA SER A 83 -12.05 12.28 -6.84
C SER A 83 -12.11 13.76 -7.22
N LEU A 84 -13.08 14.15 -8.07
CA LEU A 84 -13.29 15.55 -8.44
C LEU A 84 -14.11 16.34 -7.41
N GLY A 85 -15.07 15.72 -6.73
CA GLY A 85 -15.99 16.39 -5.82
C GLY A 85 -17.31 15.63 -5.68
N THR A 86 -18.24 16.16 -4.91
CA THR A 86 -19.56 15.54 -4.71
C THR A 86 -20.47 15.76 -5.92
N VAL A 87 -20.94 14.65 -6.49
CA VAL A 87 -21.94 14.61 -7.55
C VAL A 87 -23.30 14.22 -6.96
N ALA A 88 -24.30 15.08 -7.11
CA ALA A 88 -25.70 14.79 -6.74
C ALA A 88 -26.51 14.50 -8.01
N PHE A 89 -27.14 13.31 -8.08
CA PHE A 89 -27.91 12.90 -9.26
C PHE A 89 -29.20 12.18 -8.89
N GLY A 90 -30.19 12.30 -9.78
CA GLY A 90 -31.46 11.62 -9.66
C GLY A 90 -31.35 10.15 -10.09
N LYS A 91 -31.98 9.23 -9.33
CA LYS A 91 -32.06 7.81 -9.66
C LYS A 91 -33.44 7.23 -9.37
N THR A 92 -33.77 6.15 -10.03
CA THR A 92 -35.10 5.54 -9.98
C THR A 92 -35.10 4.26 -9.16
N LEU A 93 -36.01 4.16 -8.19
CA LEU A 93 -36.28 2.92 -7.47
C LEU A 93 -37.29 2.10 -8.28
N PHE A 94 -36.97 0.83 -8.50
CA PHE A 94 -37.81 -0.11 -9.22
C PHE A 94 -38.29 -1.23 -8.31
N VAL A 95 -39.45 -1.80 -8.64
CA VAL A 95 -40.03 -3.00 -8.01
C VAL A 95 -40.11 -4.11 -9.04
N ASP A 96 -39.54 -5.24 -8.72
CA ASP A 96 -39.63 -6.47 -9.52
C ASP A 96 -41.09 -6.98 -9.54
N LYS A 97 -41.62 -7.29 -10.71
CA LYS A 97 -43.00 -7.68 -10.90
C LYS A 97 -43.35 -9.07 -10.36
N GLU A 98 -42.38 -9.97 -10.35
CA GLU A 98 -42.56 -11.35 -9.94
C GLU A 98 -42.30 -11.51 -8.42
N THR A 99 -41.19 -10.92 -7.94
CA THR A 99 -40.76 -11.13 -6.57
C THR A 99 -41.17 -10.00 -5.61
N GLY A 100 -41.58 -8.84 -6.12
CA GLY A 100 -41.86 -7.65 -5.31
C GLY A 100 -40.61 -7.00 -4.70
N LYS A 101 -39.41 -7.48 -5.01
CA LYS A 101 -38.15 -6.92 -4.49
C LYS A 101 -37.88 -5.54 -5.08
N ARG A 102 -37.34 -4.64 -4.23
CA ARG A 102 -36.99 -3.28 -4.60
C ARG A 102 -35.51 -3.16 -4.94
N ALA A 103 -35.17 -2.41 -5.97
CA ALA A 103 -33.79 -2.14 -6.36
C ALA A 103 -33.62 -0.83 -7.12
N TYR A 104 -32.48 -0.18 -6.93
CA TYR A 104 -31.96 0.84 -7.85
C TYR A 104 -31.13 0.14 -8.91
N LEU A 105 -31.67 0.01 -10.11
CA LEU A 105 -30.96 -0.70 -11.19
C LEU A 105 -29.67 0.01 -11.62
N LEU A 106 -29.66 1.35 -11.50
CA LEU A 106 -28.46 2.16 -11.74
C LEU A 106 -27.35 1.82 -10.74
N ASP A 107 -27.67 1.76 -9.44
CA ASP A 107 -26.67 1.41 -8.40
C ASP A 107 -26.10 -0.01 -8.64
N ARG A 108 -26.96 -0.98 -8.98
CA ARG A 108 -26.52 -2.35 -9.31
C ARG A 108 -25.58 -2.41 -10.51
N MET A 109 -25.88 -1.62 -11.55
CA MET A 109 -25.04 -1.58 -12.72
C MET A 109 -23.67 -0.98 -12.47
N MET A 110 -23.59 0.00 -11.56
CA MET A 110 -22.36 0.65 -11.16
C MET A 110 -21.60 -0.12 -10.08
N GLY A 111 -22.13 -1.25 -9.59
CA GLY A 111 -21.55 -1.96 -8.46
C GLY A 111 -21.64 -1.22 -7.11
N ILE A 112 -22.48 -0.16 -7.01
CA ILE A 112 -22.55 0.68 -5.83
C ILE A 112 -23.50 0.07 -4.78
N GLU A 113 -23.00 -0.18 -3.60
CA GLU A 113 -23.81 -0.68 -2.48
C GLU A 113 -24.84 0.35 -2.00
N LYS A 114 -25.87 -0.16 -1.31
CA LYS A 114 -27.04 0.64 -0.87
C LYS A 114 -26.67 1.93 -0.11
N HIS A 115 -25.64 1.88 0.70
CA HIS A 115 -25.20 3.00 1.54
C HIS A 115 -23.82 3.54 1.17
N GLU A 116 -23.24 3.06 0.05
CA GLU A 116 -21.96 3.57 -0.44
C GLU A 116 -22.10 5.03 -0.88
N ARG A 117 -21.16 5.84 -0.45
CA ARG A 117 -21.10 7.29 -0.68
C ARG A 117 -19.88 7.71 -1.48
N PHE A 118 -18.98 6.79 -1.78
CA PHE A 118 -17.73 7.06 -2.45
C PHE A 118 -17.66 6.28 -3.77
N THR A 119 -17.01 6.88 -4.75
CA THR A 119 -16.63 6.17 -5.96
C THR A 119 -15.29 5.46 -5.77
N GLU A 120 -14.98 4.47 -6.62
CA GLU A 120 -13.74 3.69 -6.57
C GLU A 120 -12.49 4.58 -6.60
N ASP A 121 -12.48 5.61 -7.46
CA ASP A 121 -11.39 6.55 -7.62
C ASP A 121 -11.14 7.39 -6.36
N ALA A 122 -12.20 7.85 -5.68
CA ALA A 122 -12.08 8.57 -4.42
C ALA A 122 -11.52 7.67 -3.30
N ILE A 123 -11.94 6.39 -3.26
CA ILE A 123 -11.40 5.43 -2.30
C ILE A 123 -9.94 5.12 -2.63
N ALA A 124 -9.57 4.96 -3.90
CA ALA A 124 -8.19 4.72 -4.31
C ALA A 124 -7.26 5.86 -3.89
N ASN A 125 -7.63 7.12 -4.16
CA ASN A 125 -6.88 8.30 -3.73
C ASN A 125 -6.72 8.37 -2.20
N LEU A 126 -7.81 8.06 -1.49
CA LEU A 126 -7.81 7.99 -0.03
C LEU A 126 -6.79 6.97 0.50
N LEU A 127 -6.76 5.78 -0.09
CA LEU A 127 -5.83 4.71 0.30
C LEU A 127 -4.38 5.07 -0.04
N GLU A 128 -4.14 5.61 -1.24
CA GLU A 128 -2.82 6.04 -1.73
C GLU A 128 -2.15 7.03 -0.77
N GLU A 129 -2.89 8.03 -0.29
CA GLU A 129 -2.37 9.01 0.66
C GLU A 129 -2.32 8.46 2.08
N ALA A 130 -3.35 7.71 2.53
CA ALA A 130 -3.42 7.22 3.90
C ALA A 130 -2.34 6.18 4.23
N VAL A 131 -1.92 5.39 3.24
CA VAL A 131 -0.85 4.40 3.41
C VAL A 131 0.50 5.04 3.67
N GLN A 132 0.73 6.24 3.18
CA GLN A 132 2.00 6.97 3.30
C GLN A 132 2.01 7.95 4.48
N THR A 133 0.87 8.57 4.81
CA THR A 133 0.80 9.70 5.74
C THR A 133 -0.11 9.44 6.95
N SER A 134 -1.38 9.81 6.88
CA SER A 134 -2.35 9.66 7.98
C SER A 134 -3.77 9.49 7.45
N TYR A 135 -4.67 8.96 8.28
CA TYR A 135 -6.10 8.88 7.94
C TYR A 135 -6.72 10.25 7.63
N ARG A 136 -6.23 11.31 8.28
CA ARG A 136 -6.70 12.66 8.01
C ARG A 136 -6.30 13.11 6.61
N ARG A 137 -5.03 12.96 6.27
CA ARG A 137 -4.52 13.30 4.93
C ARG A 137 -5.15 12.45 3.84
N GLY A 138 -5.34 11.14 4.09
CA GLY A 138 -6.09 10.30 3.16
C GLY A 138 -7.52 10.82 2.92
N GLY A 139 -8.18 11.35 3.96
CA GLY A 139 -9.49 11.98 3.80
C GLY A 139 -9.46 13.27 2.98
N GLU A 140 -8.43 14.09 3.16
CA GLU A 140 -8.20 15.31 2.37
C GLU A 140 -7.87 15.00 0.90
N ALA A 141 -7.20 13.87 0.62
CA ALA A 141 -6.82 13.46 -0.73
C ALA A 141 -7.93 12.73 -1.51
N ALA A 142 -8.98 12.27 -0.83
CA ALA A 142 -10.06 11.50 -1.44
C ALA A 142 -10.76 12.27 -2.57
N SER A 143 -10.89 13.60 -2.44
CA SER A 143 -11.59 14.46 -3.37
C SER A 143 -10.94 15.83 -3.41
N LEU A 144 -11.08 16.55 -4.55
CA LEU A 144 -10.54 17.90 -4.71
C LEU A 144 -11.35 18.95 -3.94
N GLU A 145 -12.63 18.72 -3.69
CA GLU A 145 -13.54 19.70 -3.04
C GLU A 145 -13.98 19.27 -1.63
N ASP A 146 -14.04 17.96 -1.36
CA ASP A 146 -14.70 17.44 -0.17
C ASP A 146 -13.72 16.73 0.76
N ASP A 147 -13.69 17.14 2.01
CA ASP A 147 -12.93 16.46 3.05
C ASP A 147 -13.69 15.24 3.59
N VAL A 148 -13.08 14.08 3.47
CA VAL A 148 -13.59 12.84 4.04
C VAL A 148 -13.10 12.67 5.48
N SER A 149 -14.01 12.36 6.40
CA SER A 149 -13.66 12.22 7.82
C SER A 149 -12.67 11.06 8.06
N LYS A 150 -11.73 11.26 8.99
CA LYS A 150 -10.78 10.22 9.41
C LYS A 150 -11.45 8.90 9.86
N GLN A 151 -12.68 8.95 10.38
CA GLN A 151 -13.45 7.77 10.73
C GLN A 151 -13.92 6.99 9.50
N ALA A 152 -14.30 7.68 8.42
CA ALA A 152 -14.65 7.02 7.17
C ALA A 152 -13.41 6.35 6.54
N VAL A 153 -12.27 7.03 6.52
CA VAL A 153 -10.98 6.47 6.09
C VAL A 153 -10.64 5.22 6.91
N MET A 154 -10.72 5.32 8.24
CA MET A 154 -10.47 4.20 9.15
C MET A 154 -11.37 2.99 8.80
N LYS A 155 -12.69 3.22 8.63
CA LYS A 155 -13.63 2.15 8.30
C LYS A 155 -13.28 1.47 6.96
N LYS A 156 -12.90 2.24 5.94
CA LYS A 156 -12.50 1.69 4.64
C LYS A 156 -11.24 0.83 4.78
N ILE A 157 -10.20 1.32 5.45
CA ILE A 157 -8.95 0.56 5.65
C ILE A 157 -9.19 -0.69 6.51
N HIS A 158 -9.99 -0.61 7.59
CA HIS A 158 -10.27 -1.76 8.46
C HIS A 158 -11.09 -2.86 7.78
N ALA A 159 -11.82 -2.53 6.72
CA ALA A 159 -12.61 -3.49 5.94
C ALA A 159 -11.85 -4.11 4.78
N LEU A 160 -10.60 -3.68 4.50
CA LEU A 160 -9.84 -4.20 3.36
C LEU A 160 -9.54 -5.70 3.52
N GLU A 161 -9.76 -6.42 2.44
CA GLU A 161 -9.19 -7.75 2.22
C GLU A 161 -8.14 -7.65 1.12
N PHE A 162 -7.07 -8.43 1.23
CA PHE A 162 -5.97 -8.36 0.28
C PHE A 162 -5.96 -9.60 -0.60
N PRO A 163 -5.81 -9.44 -1.94
CA PRO A 163 -5.65 -10.59 -2.80
C PRO A 163 -4.37 -11.35 -2.42
N MET A 164 -4.45 -12.67 -2.37
CA MET A 164 -3.23 -13.47 -2.32
C MET A 164 -2.46 -13.27 -3.63
N ASP A 165 -1.16 -13.01 -3.50
CA ASP A 165 -0.30 -12.92 -4.69
C ASP A 165 0.02 -14.32 -5.21
N ASP A 166 -0.96 -14.93 -5.84
CA ASP A 166 -0.83 -16.21 -6.56
C ASP A 166 -0.35 -16.02 -8.00
N SER A 167 0.21 -14.85 -8.31
CA SER A 167 0.73 -14.56 -9.64
C SER A 167 1.78 -15.61 -10.04
N LYS A 168 1.62 -16.14 -11.23
CA LYS A 168 2.56 -17.11 -11.81
C LYS A 168 3.09 -16.49 -13.09
N PRO A 169 4.31 -15.95 -13.07
CA PRO A 169 4.93 -15.46 -14.29
C PRO A 169 5.06 -16.58 -15.32
N GLU A 170 4.92 -16.27 -16.59
CA GLU A 170 5.06 -17.25 -17.67
C GLU A 170 6.39 -18.02 -17.59
N LYS A 171 7.42 -17.36 -17.13
CA LYS A 171 8.74 -17.96 -16.92
C LYS A 171 9.28 -17.60 -15.53
N LYS A 172 9.60 -18.63 -14.73
CA LYS A 172 10.23 -18.43 -13.43
C LYS A 172 11.61 -17.80 -13.59
N LYS A 173 11.96 -16.92 -12.66
CA LYS A 173 13.28 -16.28 -12.61
C LYS A 173 14.34 -17.30 -12.21
N VAL A 174 15.51 -17.19 -12.81
CA VAL A 174 16.69 -17.98 -12.49
C VAL A 174 17.70 -17.09 -11.81
N VAL A 175 18.00 -17.37 -10.55
CA VAL A 175 18.98 -16.64 -9.74
C VAL A 175 19.94 -17.65 -9.09
N GLU A 176 21.16 -17.22 -8.83
CA GLU A 176 22.17 -18.07 -8.19
C GLU A 176 21.99 -18.10 -6.66
N TYR A 177 21.65 -16.96 -6.08
CA TYR A 177 21.37 -16.79 -4.67
C TYR A 177 20.04 -16.04 -4.51
N LEU A 178 19.27 -16.42 -3.48
CA LEU A 178 18.06 -15.71 -3.08
C LEU A 178 18.21 -15.31 -1.61
N TYR A 179 17.77 -14.12 -1.29
CA TYR A 179 17.89 -13.54 0.04
C TYR A 179 16.50 -13.31 0.62
N ILE A 180 16.34 -13.74 1.85
CA ILE A 180 15.18 -13.47 2.69
C ILE A 180 15.69 -12.68 3.88
N GLU A 181 15.05 -11.57 4.20
CA GLU A 181 15.32 -10.82 5.40
C GLU A 181 14.05 -10.75 6.24
N ALA A 182 14.16 -10.92 7.54
CA ALA A 182 13.02 -10.99 8.46
C ALA A 182 13.29 -10.27 9.76
N ASP A 183 12.33 -9.43 10.18
CA ASP A 183 12.37 -8.69 11.43
C ASP A 183 10.96 -8.21 11.81
N GLU A 184 10.81 -7.49 12.91
CA GLU A 184 9.52 -7.07 13.44
C GLU A 184 9.51 -5.62 13.91
N ASP A 185 8.33 -4.97 13.84
CA ASP A 185 8.09 -3.65 14.45
C ASP A 185 7.07 -3.77 15.59
N HIS A 186 7.36 -3.08 16.68
CA HIS A 186 6.50 -3.00 17.86
C HIS A 186 5.60 -1.76 17.77
N ILE A 187 4.33 -1.97 17.47
CA ILE A 187 3.36 -0.92 17.19
C ILE A 187 2.52 -0.67 18.43
N ASP A 188 2.54 0.56 18.93
CA ASP A 188 1.75 0.95 20.09
C ASP A 188 0.24 0.89 19.84
N LEU A 189 -0.49 0.26 20.77
CA LEU A 189 -1.94 0.18 20.74
C LEU A 189 -2.60 1.34 21.50
N GLN A 190 -3.81 1.65 21.13
CA GLN A 190 -4.67 2.57 21.87
C GLN A 190 -5.05 1.95 23.22
N PHE A 191 -5.07 2.77 24.28
CA PHE A 191 -5.58 2.34 25.57
C PHE A 191 -7.10 2.16 25.52
N ASN A 192 -7.58 1.02 26.01
CA ASN A 192 -9.00 0.69 25.93
C ASN A 192 -9.90 1.54 26.83
N LYS A 193 -9.43 1.93 28.02
CA LYS A 193 -10.23 2.67 29.02
C LYS A 193 -9.57 3.96 29.46
N ARG A 194 -8.32 3.93 29.91
CA ARG A 194 -7.56 5.09 30.37
C ARG A 194 -6.12 5.03 29.85
N LYS A 195 -5.53 6.19 29.65
CA LYS A 195 -4.10 6.27 29.32
C LYS A 195 -3.29 5.62 30.44
N GLY A 196 -2.50 4.61 30.08
CA GLY A 196 -1.70 3.82 31.04
C GLY A 196 -2.30 2.47 31.43
N ASP A 197 -3.54 2.14 31.00
CA ASP A 197 -4.11 0.81 31.18
C ASP A 197 -3.40 -0.16 30.22
N LEU A 198 -2.49 -0.96 30.74
CA LEU A 198 -1.72 -1.93 29.98
C LEU A 198 -2.28 -3.34 30.22
N GLU A 199 -2.40 -4.12 29.17
CA GLU A 199 -2.71 -5.54 29.31
C GLU A 199 -1.48 -6.30 29.81
N ILE A 200 -1.72 -7.34 30.64
CA ILE A 200 -0.64 -8.22 31.11
C ILE A 200 -0.42 -9.28 30.02
N SER A 201 0.78 -9.27 29.41
CA SER A 201 1.17 -10.30 28.45
C SER A 201 1.39 -11.66 29.16
N THR A 202 1.43 -12.74 28.38
CA THR A 202 1.66 -14.13 28.87
C THR A 202 2.94 -14.31 29.67
N ASN A 203 3.92 -13.41 29.53
CA ASN A 203 5.19 -13.40 30.29
C ASN A 203 5.17 -12.44 31.48
N GLY A 204 4.00 -11.99 31.92
CA GLY A 204 3.86 -11.11 33.10
C GLY A 204 4.28 -9.66 32.90
N ARG A 205 4.71 -9.27 31.70
CA ARG A 205 5.03 -7.88 31.36
C ARG A 205 3.76 -7.15 30.90
N LYS A 206 3.56 -5.95 31.42
CA LYS A 206 2.53 -5.07 30.89
C LYS A 206 3.00 -4.52 29.54
N ASN A 207 2.22 -4.82 28.52
CA ASN A 207 2.55 -4.47 27.14
C ASN A 207 1.30 -3.89 26.45
N ASN A 208 1.45 -2.75 25.82
CA ASN A 208 0.40 -2.14 24.99
C ASN A 208 0.87 -2.04 23.53
N CYS A 209 1.49 -3.09 23.03
CA CYS A 209 2.01 -3.16 21.66
C CYS A 209 1.49 -4.41 20.96
N VAL A 210 1.35 -4.29 19.65
CA VAL A 210 1.20 -5.42 18.73
C VAL A 210 2.43 -5.51 17.86
N ILE A 211 2.82 -6.73 17.51
CA ILE A 211 3.99 -6.99 16.68
C ILE A 211 3.54 -7.18 15.24
N SER A 212 4.03 -6.31 14.35
CA SER A 212 3.94 -6.50 12.91
C SER A 212 5.23 -7.11 12.40
N LYS A 213 5.13 -8.24 11.73
CA LYS A 213 6.25 -8.97 11.16
C LYS A 213 6.48 -8.54 9.73
N LEU A 214 7.72 -8.27 9.41
CA LEU A 214 8.20 -7.98 8.06
C LEU A 214 9.08 -9.12 7.59
N VAL A 215 8.77 -9.66 6.42
CA VAL A 215 9.68 -10.49 5.64
C VAL A 215 9.77 -9.91 4.25
N TYR A 216 10.96 -9.86 3.68
CA TYR A 216 11.11 -9.50 2.29
C TYR A 216 12.14 -10.39 1.59
N VAL A 217 11.88 -10.63 0.31
CA VAL A 217 12.68 -11.48 -0.57
C VAL A 217 13.30 -10.60 -1.64
N HIS A 218 14.59 -10.81 -1.92
CA HIS A 218 15.28 -10.04 -2.97
C HIS A 218 16.39 -10.85 -3.63
N GLU A 219 16.86 -10.37 -4.79
CA GLU A 219 17.85 -11.07 -5.63
C GLU A 219 19.31 -10.62 -5.35
N GLY A 220 19.51 -9.76 -4.36
CA GLY A 220 20.81 -9.20 -3.97
C GLY A 220 20.87 -7.68 -4.11
N LEU A 221 22.08 -7.14 -4.25
CA LEU A 221 22.35 -5.70 -4.36
C LEU A 221 22.60 -5.32 -5.81
N LYS A 222 22.13 -4.15 -6.24
CA LYS A 222 22.39 -3.63 -7.59
C LYS A 222 23.86 -3.31 -7.75
N PRO A 223 24.56 -3.88 -8.77
CA PRO A 223 25.99 -3.63 -9.01
C PRO A 223 26.30 -2.14 -9.22
N GLU A 224 25.41 -1.40 -9.88
CA GLU A 224 25.57 0.03 -10.20
C GLU A 224 25.57 0.90 -8.95
N SER A 225 24.88 0.50 -7.89
CA SER A 225 24.92 1.22 -6.60
C SER A 225 26.29 1.10 -5.93
N ILE A 226 27.08 0.08 -6.29
CA ILE A 226 28.43 -0.17 -5.79
C ILE A 226 29.47 0.66 -6.56
N ILE A 227 29.30 0.81 -7.87
CA ILE A 227 30.30 1.36 -8.79
C ILE A 227 30.35 2.89 -8.79
N ASN A 228 29.25 3.56 -8.55
CA ASN A 228 29.11 5.02 -8.67
C ASN A 228 29.48 5.83 -7.42
N ALA A 229 30.10 5.24 -6.42
CA ALA A 229 30.59 5.93 -5.24
C ALA A 229 31.99 6.52 -5.51
N GLY A 230 32.08 7.80 -5.85
CA GLY A 230 33.33 8.46 -6.22
C GLY A 230 34.32 8.60 -5.05
N THR A 231 33.88 8.98 -3.87
CA THR A 231 34.70 9.17 -2.66
C THR A 231 34.34 8.16 -1.56
N GLU A 232 35.23 7.97 -0.58
CA GLU A 232 34.99 7.09 0.56
C GLU A 232 33.80 7.58 1.41
N ASP A 233 33.61 8.88 1.53
CA ASP A 233 32.48 9.50 2.23
C ASP A 233 31.16 9.31 1.45
N GLU A 234 31.18 9.40 0.13
CA GLU A 234 30.02 9.09 -0.71
C GLU A 234 29.66 7.61 -0.71
N ARG A 235 30.67 6.71 -0.62
CA ARG A 235 30.44 5.26 -0.45
C ARG A 235 29.75 4.95 0.88
N ASN A 236 30.10 5.63 1.94
CA ASN A 236 29.49 5.48 3.26
C ASN A 236 28.10 6.14 3.36
N SER A 237 27.79 7.10 2.51
CA SER A 237 26.49 7.81 2.47
C SER A 237 25.46 7.21 1.51
N LYS A 238 25.92 6.44 0.50
CA LYS A 238 25.00 5.79 -0.47
C LYS A 238 24.28 4.60 0.13
N ARG A 239 22.96 4.65 0.04
CA ARG A 239 22.12 3.49 0.33
C ARG A 239 22.26 2.46 -0.80
N TRP A 240 22.54 1.23 -0.42
CA TRP A 240 22.53 0.10 -1.33
C TRP A 240 21.09 -0.18 -1.78
N GLU A 241 20.87 -0.31 -3.09
CA GLU A 241 19.57 -0.68 -3.63
C GLU A 241 19.49 -2.19 -3.80
N LEU A 242 18.35 -2.76 -3.41
CA LEU A 242 18.05 -4.18 -3.60
C LEU A 242 17.55 -4.43 -5.03
N ILE A 243 17.83 -5.64 -5.52
CA ILE A 243 17.29 -6.12 -6.79
C ILE A 243 15.94 -6.79 -6.51
N SER A 244 14.86 -6.29 -7.12
CA SER A 244 13.51 -6.86 -7.08
C SER A 244 13.02 -7.21 -5.66
N PRO A 245 13.05 -6.29 -4.67
CA PRO A 245 12.54 -6.61 -3.35
C PRO A 245 11.02 -6.82 -3.39
N HIS A 246 10.54 -7.85 -2.69
CA HIS A 246 9.12 -8.11 -2.49
C HIS A 246 8.83 -8.27 -0.99
N TYR A 247 7.85 -7.52 -0.49
CA TYR A 247 7.56 -7.36 0.93
C TYR A 247 6.32 -8.14 1.35
N PHE A 248 6.41 -8.78 2.51
CA PHE A 248 5.30 -9.38 3.21
C PHE A 248 5.20 -8.76 4.59
N CYS A 249 4.01 -8.32 4.98
CA CYS A 249 3.77 -7.76 6.32
C CYS A 249 2.53 -8.40 6.91
N ARG A 250 2.62 -8.86 8.18
CA ARG A 250 1.47 -9.44 8.87
C ARG A 250 1.57 -9.28 10.38
N VAL A 251 0.42 -9.03 11.00
CA VAL A 251 0.24 -9.17 12.44
C VAL A 251 -0.33 -10.57 12.69
N CYS A 252 0.52 -11.49 13.14
CA CYS A 252 0.14 -12.88 13.37
C CYS A 252 0.89 -13.49 14.56
N ASN A 253 0.34 -14.53 15.18
CA ASN A 253 0.92 -15.18 16.35
C ASN A 253 0.67 -16.71 16.33
N GLY A 254 1.45 -17.43 17.15
CA GLY A 254 1.27 -18.87 17.30
C GLY A 254 1.38 -19.64 15.98
N LYS A 255 0.37 -20.44 15.65
CA LYS A 255 0.31 -21.26 14.43
C LYS A 255 0.21 -20.43 13.13
N GLU A 256 -0.28 -19.20 13.21
CA GLU A 256 -0.37 -18.32 12.05
C GLU A 256 1.03 -17.97 11.48
N ASN A 257 2.07 -18.03 12.31
CA ASN A 257 3.44 -17.84 11.84
C ASN A 257 3.85 -18.89 10.80
N GLU A 258 3.39 -20.13 10.96
CA GLU A 258 3.68 -21.20 10.01
C GLU A 258 2.96 -20.94 8.67
N LEU A 259 1.69 -20.56 8.72
CA LEU A 259 0.93 -20.19 7.53
C LEU A 259 1.53 -18.99 6.80
N TYR A 260 2.04 -18.01 7.55
CA TYR A 260 2.73 -16.86 6.98
C TYR A 260 4.00 -17.27 6.21
N TRP A 261 4.80 -18.20 6.76
CA TRP A 261 5.96 -18.75 6.06
C TRP A 261 5.57 -19.63 4.87
N ASP A 262 4.47 -20.39 4.95
CA ASP A 262 3.94 -21.16 3.81
C ASP A 262 3.55 -20.24 2.64
N GLU A 263 2.94 -19.10 2.91
CA GLU A 263 2.62 -18.08 1.91
C GLU A 263 3.88 -17.54 1.22
N ILE A 264 4.88 -17.16 2.00
CA ILE A 264 6.18 -16.67 1.48
C ILE A 264 6.86 -17.75 0.62
N PHE A 265 6.85 -18.99 1.07
CA PHE A 265 7.40 -20.11 0.30
C PHE A 265 6.65 -20.35 -1.01
N ASN A 266 5.33 -20.32 -0.99
CA ASN A 266 4.50 -20.47 -2.18
C ASN A 266 4.79 -19.35 -3.19
N TRP A 267 4.93 -18.12 -2.73
CA TRP A 267 5.33 -17.01 -3.58
C TRP A 267 6.71 -17.22 -4.20
N ILE A 268 7.71 -17.58 -3.41
CA ILE A 268 9.07 -17.90 -3.91
C ILE A 268 9.01 -19.02 -4.96
N ASN A 269 8.29 -20.11 -4.66
CA ASN A 269 8.15 -21.24 -5.58
C ASN A 269 7.44 -20.88 -6.88
N ASN A 270 6.49 -19.94 -6.84
CA ASN A 270 5.80 -19.47 -8.04
C ASN A 270 6.72 -18.62 -8.92
N HIS A 271 7.58 -17.79 -8.34
CA HIS A 271 8.36 -16.79 -9.05
C HIS A 271 9.77 -17.25 -9.45
N TYR A 272 10.37 -18.18 -8.72
CA TYR A 272 11.75 -18.59 -8.93
C TYR A 272 11.87 -20.09 -9.28
N ASP A 273 12.85 -20.41 -10.12
CA ASP A 273 13.25 -21.80 -10.38
C ASP A 273 14.16 -22.31 -9.26
N LEU A 274 13.56 -22.95 -8.26
CA LEU A 274 14.27 -23.45 -7.09
C LEU A 274 15.38 -24.44 -7.43
N SER A 275 15.28 -25.16 -8.56
CA SER A 275 16.30 -26.14 -9.00
C SER A 275 17.61 -25.47 -9.43
N LYS A 276 17.61 -24.19 -9.70
CA LYS A 276 18.77 -23.41 -10.16
C LYS A 276 19.39 -22.55 -9.06
N ILE A 277 18.71 -22.41 -7.92
CA ILE A 277 19.21 -21.64 -6.78
C ILE A 277 20.27 -22.48 -6.05
N LYS A 278 21.49 -21.94 -5.94
CA LYS A 278 22.55 -22.59 -5.16
C LYS A 278 22.28 -22.53 -3.66
N LYS A 279 21.82 -21.38 -3.15
CA LYS A 279 21.48 -21.18 -1.74
C LYS A 279 20.42 -20.10 -1.56
N ILE A 280 19.58 -20.30 -0.55
CA ILE A 280 18.66 -19.30 -0.02
C ILE A 280 19.22 -18.87 1.35
N TYR A 281 19.52 -17.57 1.50
CA TYR A 281 19.99 -17.00 2.75
C TYR A 281 18.84 -16.31 3.50
N LEU A 282 18.70 -16.62 4.80
CA LEU A 282 17.78 -15.92 5.70
C LEU A 282 18.60 -15.06 6.67
N ASN A 283 18.57 -13.74 6.48
CA ASN A 283 19.17 -12.77 7.40
C ASN A 283 18.14 -12.35 8.43
N ALA A 284 18.41 -12.54 9.72
CA ALA A 284 17.49 -12.18 10.78
C ALA A 284 18.17 -12.12 12.16
N ASP A 285 17.42 -11.66 13.17
CA ASP A 285 17.86 -11.56 14.56
C ASP A 285 17.77 -12.89 15.36
N GLY A 286 17.10 -13.90 14.82
CA GLY A 286 16.90 -15.19 15.45
C GLY A 286 15.64 -15.29 16.33
N GLY A 287 14.69 -14.40 16.15
CA GLY A 287 13.39 -14.46 16.80
C GLY A 287 12.70 -15.81 16.62
N SER A 288 11.92 -16.24 17.62
CA SER A 288 11.31 -17.59 17.60
C SER A 288 10.36 -17.82 16.43
N TRP A 289 9.64 -16.81 15.98
CA TRP A 289 8.76 -16.89 14.81
C TRP A 289 9.54 -16.99 13.50
N ILE A 290 10.73 -16.42 13.45
CA ILE A 290 11.63 -16.50 12.29
C ILE A 290 12.20 -17.92 12.14
N GLN A 291 12.47 -18.59 13.24
CA GLN A 291 12.95 -19.99 13.25
C GLN A 291 11.92 -20.97 12.67
N ALA A 292 10.67 -20.56 12.48
CA ALA A 292 9.69 -21.34 11.73
C ALA A 292 10.00 -21.41 10.22
N GLY A 293 10.60 -20.36 9.64
CA GLY A 293 10.94 -20.28 8.21
C GLY A 293 11.87 -21.42 7.74
N PRO A 294 13.05 -21.63 8.37
CA PRO A 294 13.96 -22.74 8.02
C PRO A 294 13.34 -24.14 8.12
N LYS A 295 12.28 -24.30 8.90
CA LYS A 295 11.56 -25.59 9.02
C LYS A 295 10.56 -25.80 7.88
N ARG A 296 10.15 -24.74 7.20
CA ARG A 296 9.15 -24.76 6.12
C ARG A 296 9.78 -24.67 4.73
N ILE A 297 10.97 -24.08 4.63
CA ILE A 297 11.67 -23.87 3.37
C ILE A 297 12.96 -24.67 3.41
N ASP A 298 13.03 -25.77 2.69
CA ASP A 298 14.22 -26.61 2.61
C ASP A 298 15.39 -25.85 1.96
N GLY A 299 16.60 -26.09 2.48
CA GLY A 299 17.82 -25.49 1.93
C GLY A 299 18.12 -24.06 2.36
N ILE A 300 17.32 -23.48 3.26
CA ILE A 300 17.63 -22.18 3.85
C ILE A 300 18.89 -22.25 4.71
N THR A 301 19.77 -21.27 4.48
CA THR A 301 20.93 -21.01 5.33
C THR A 301 20.68 -19.78 6.17
N TYR A 302 20.48 -19.96 7.47
CA TYR A 302 20.28 -18.85 8.40
C TYR A 302 21.59 -18.11 8.67
N VAL A 303 21.59 -16.80 8.56
CA VAL A 303 22.72 -15.88 8.81
C VAL A 303 22.26 -14.83 9.80
N LEU A 304 23.01 -14.66 10.90
CA LEU A 304 22.65 -13.67 11.92
C LEU A 304 22.79 -12.25 11.37
N ASP A 305 21.83 -11.40 11.66
CA ASP A 305 21.90 -9.99 11.31
C ASP A 305 23.12 -9.30 11.94
N GLU A 306 23.80 -8.46 11.15
CA GLU A 306 25.05 -7.82 11.59
C GLU A 306 24.82 -6.81 12.72
N PHE A 307 23.74 -6.03 12.64
CA PHE A 307 23.37 -5.06 13.66
C PHE A 307 23.15 -5.74 15.01
N HIS A 308 22.40 -6.83 15.04
CA HIS A 308 22.14 -7.58 16.28
C HIS A 308 23.40 -8.25 16.83
N LEU A 309 24.26 -8.81 15.97
CA LEU A 309 25.55 -9.34 16.43
C LEU A 309 26.39 -8.25 17.10
N GLN A 310 26.54 -7.09 16.45
CA GLN A 310 27.28 -5.95 17.01
C GLN A 310 26.65 -5.43 18.32
N LYS A 311 25.32 -5.34 18.38
CA LYS A 311 24.56 -4.93 19.58
C LYS A 311 24.87 -5.81 20.79
N TYR A 312 24.88 -7.13 20.59
CA TYR A 312 25.16 -8.06 21.69
C TYR A 312 26.66 -8.11 22.06
N VAL A 313 27.56 -7.99 21.10
CA VAL A 313 29.00 -7.82 21.37
C VAL A 313 29.24 -6.52 22.14
N THR A 314 28.60 -5.44 21.78
CA THR A 314 28.69 -4.17 22.52
C THR A 314 28.13 -4.29 23.95
N LYS A 315 27.02 -5.01 24.15
CA LYS A 315 26.49 -5.29 25.50
C LYS A 315 27.47 -6.08 26.37
N LEU A 316 28.23 -7.01 25.76
CA LEU A 316 29.26 -7.77 26.47
C LEU A 316 30.46 -6.91 26.89
N THR A 317 30.86 -5.94 26.06
CA THR A 317 32.14 -5.22 26.20
C THR A 317 32.02 -3.81 26.74
N SER A 318 30.82 -3.21 26.80
CA SER A 318 30.61 -1.78 27.11
C SER A 318 31.13 -1.30 28.44
N HIS A 319 31.45 -2.18 29.39
CA HIS A 319 31.98 -1.85 30.71
C HIS A 319 33.51 -1.87 30.79
N MET A 320 34.18 -2.30 29.71
CA MET A 320 35.65 -2.50 29.69
C MET A 320 36.46 -1.23 29.50
N LEU A 321 35.81 -0.06 29.42
CA LEU A 321 36.47 1.25 29.28
C LEU A 321 37.51 1.24 28.14
N ASP A 322 38.78 1.44 28.46
CA ASP A 322 39.88 1.53 27.48
C ASP A 322 40.18 0.21 26.76
N SER A 323 39.73 -0.94 27.30
CA SER A 323 39.93 -2.27 26.74
C SER A 323 38.75 -2.77 25.91
N VAL A 324 37.79 -1.93 25.54
CA VAL A 324 36.60 -2.31 24.80
C VAL A 324 36.94 -2.94 23.46
N ASP A 325 37.88 -2.34 22.72
CA ASP A 325 38.23 -2.79 21.37
C ASP A 325 39.01 -4.09 21.39
N ASP A 326 39.87 -4.28 22.39
CA ASP A 326 40.60 -5.54 22.61
C ASP A 326 39.59 -6.68 22.88
N ALA A 327 38.66 -6.43 23.82
CA ALA A 327 37.63 -7.42 24.17
C ALA A 327 36.72 -7.77 22.98
N ARG A 328 36.33 -6.79 22.15
CA ARG A 328 35.60 -7.01 20.92
C ARG A 328 36.38 -7.88 19.94
N ASN A 329 37.65 -7.56 19.73
CA ASN A 329 38.51 -8.30 18.82
C ASN A 329 38.68 -9.75 19.26
N GLU A 330 38.89 -10.03 20.56
CA GLU A 330 38.93 -11.38 21.08
C GLU A 330 37.65 -12.18 20.80
N ILE A 331 36.48 -11.56 21.05
CA ILE A 331 35.15 -12.16 20.76
C ILE A 331 35.02 -12.49 19.27
N TYR A 332 35.31 -11.53 18.39
CA TYR A 332 35.23 -11.78 16.94
C TYR A 332 36.22 -12.81 16.45
N GLN A 333 37.43 -12.89 17.03
CA GLN A 333 38.41 -13.92 16.71
C GLN A 333 37.91 -15.31 17.13
N ALA A 334 37.36 -15.44 18.35
CA ALA A 334 36.79 -16.70 18.84
C ALA A 334 35.66 -17.19 17.95
N LEU A 335 34.78 -16.29 17.52
CA LEU A 335 33.70 -16.59 16.57
C LEU A 335 34.24 -17.03 15.20
N ARG A 336 35.18 -16.29 14.60
CA ARG A 336 35.76 -16.64 13.29
C ARG A 336 36.46 -17.98 13.31
N LYS A 337 37.20 -18.31 14.41
CA LYS A 337 37.96 -19.54 14.56
C LYS A 337 37.15 -20.71 15.08
N ASP A 338 35.84 -20.56 15.33
CA ASP A 338 34.95 -21.59 15.89
C ASP A 338 35.33 -22.10 17.28
N LYS A 339 35.81 -21.22 18.11
CA LYS A 339 36.29 -21.55 19.44
C LYS A 339 35.26 -21.22 20.51
N LYS A 340 34.20 -22.02 20.61
CA LYS A 340 33.14 -21.80 21.62
C LYS A 340 33.65 -21.77 23.07
N LYS A 341 34.61 -22.65 23.42
CA LYS A 341 35.17 -22.67 24.77
C LYS A 341 35.91 -21.38 25.10
N GLU A 342 36.77 -20.90 24.17
CA GLU A 342 37.49 -19.63 24.31
C GLU A 342 36.51 -18.45 24.44
N PHE A 343 35.42 -18.44 23.66
CA PHE A 343 34.37 -17.41 23.81
C PHE A 343 33.71 -17.43 25.20
N ILE A 344 33.43 -18.61 25.76
CA ILE A 344 32.87 -18.72 27.10
C ILE A 344 33.88 -18.19 28.15
N GLU A 345 35.18 -18.56 28.05
CA GLU A 345 36.22 -18.05 28.92
C GLU A 345 36.36 -16.53 28.84
N ILE A 346 36.30 -15.94 27.64
CA ILE A 346 36.28 -14.48 27.45
C ILE A 346 35.10 -13.89 28.17
N THR A 347 33.91 -14.44 28.02
CA THR A 347 32.69 -13.88 28.67
C THR A 347 32.71 -13.99 30.21
N GLU A 348 33.33 -15.04 30.77
CA GLU A 348 33.53 -15.14 32.22
C GLU A 348 34.53 -14.08 32.70
N ARG A 349 35.67 -13.87 32.00
CA ARG A 349 36.62 -12.77 32.33
C ARG A 349 35.93 -11.38 32.27
N LEU A 350 35.07 -11.16 31.28
CA LEU A 350 34.29 -9.93 31.16
C LEU A 350 33.33 -9.74 32.35
N LYS A 351 32.77 -10.83 32.84
CA LYS A 351 31.88 -10.83 34.00
C LYS A 351 32.64 -10.50 35.31
N ASP A 352 33.82 -11.08 35.48
CA ASP A 352 34.69 -10.80 36.64
C ASP A 352 35.16 -9.35 36.68
N ALA A 353 35.24 -8.68 35.53
CA ALA A 353 35.61 -7.26 35.44
C ALA A 353 34.44 -6.27 35.74
N LEU A 354 33.24 -6.75 36.08
CA LEU A 354 32.12 -5.90 36.40
C LEU A 354 32.29 -5.15 37.70
N LYS A 355 32.08 -3.83 37.69
CA LYS A 355 32.05 -3.01 38.91
C LYS A 355 30.78 -3.23 39.76
N ASN A 356 29.65 -3.61 39.11
CA ASN A 356 28.37 -3.91 39.74
C ASN A 356 27.83 -5.26 39.22
N PRO A 357 28.14 -6.36 39.93
CA PRO A 357 27.73 -7.69 39.54
C PRO A 357 26.20 -7.87 39.40
N GLU A 358 25.44 -7.34 40.38
CA GLU A 358 23.97 -7.57 40.44
C GLU A 358 23.20 -7.17 39.18
N THR A 359 23.60 -6.09 38.51
CA THR A 359 22.93 -5.61 37.29
C THR A 359 23.67 -6.01 36.02
N GLY A 360 24.99 -6.21 36.10
CA GLY A 360 25.85 -6.52 34.94
C GLY A 360 25.83 -8.00 34.51
N GLU A 361 25.81 -8.92 35.46
CA GLU A 361 25.87 -10.37 35.19
C GLU A 361 24.71 -10.84 34.32
N LYS A 362 23.50 -10.43 34.63
CA LYS A 362 22.32 -10.78 33.84
C LYS A 362 22.49 -10.37 32.37
N ARG A 363 22.95 -9.14 32.13
CA ARG A 363 23.17 -8.60 30.78
C ARG A 363 24.24 -9.40 30.01
N ILE A 364 25.34 -9.77 30.69
CA ILE A 364 26.42 -10.56 30.08
C ILE A 364 25.92 -11.97 29.76
N ASN A 365 25.26 -12.63 30.71
CA ASN A 365 24.72 -13.97 30.49
C ASN A 365 23.72 -14.02 29.34
N GLU A 366 22.74 -13.10 29.31
CA GLU A 366 21.77 -13.02 28.21
C GLU A 366 22.46 -12.77 26.87
N SER A 367 23.49 -11.93 26.82
CA SER A 367 24.21 -11.61 25.58
C SER A 367 25.09 -12.78 25.11
N ARG A 368 25.74 -13.46 26.05
CA ARG A 368 26.51 -14.68 25.79
C ARG A 368 25.60 -15.78 25.21
N ASP A 369 24.50 -16.06 25.91
CA ASP A 369 23.56 -17.11 25.54
C ASP A 369 22.92 -16.84 24.17
N TYR A 370 22.59 -15.56 23.88
CA TYR A 370 22.14 -15.16 22.55
C TYR A 370 23.15 -15.50 21.45
N ILE A 371 24.43 -15.15 21.62
CA ILE A 371 25.48 -15.45 20.64
C ILE A 371 25.71 -16.95 20.52
N LEU A 372 25.71 -17.69 21.65
CA LEU A 372 25.86 -19.15 21.64
C LEU A 372 24.72 -19.85 20.91
N ASN A 373 23.49 -19.41 21.13
CA ASN A 373 22.31 -19.95 20.43
C ASN A 373 22.34 -19.69 18.92
N ASN A 374 22.94 -18.59 18.49
CA ASN A 374 23.09 -18.19 17.09
C ASN A 374 24.52 -18.41 16.56
N TRP A 375 25.32 -19.29 17.19
CA TRP A 375 26.73 -19.41 16.94
C TRP A 375 27.11 -19.63 15.48
N THR A 376 26.46 -20.61 14.84
CA THR A 376 26.73 -20.95 13.43
C THR A 376 26.37 -19.79 12.51
N ALA A 377 25.21 -19.14 12.73
CA ALA A 377 24.74 -18.03 11.95
C ALA A 377 25.65 -16.78 12.09
N ALA A 378 26.13 -16.50 13.31
CA ALA A 378 27.10 -15.44 13.58
C ALA A 378 28.43 -15.68 12.86
N ARG A 379 28.90 -16.93 12.84
CA ARG A 379 30.11 -17.29 12.11
C ARG A 379 30.00 -17.14 10.61
N LEU A 380 28.85 -17.55 10.03
CA LEU A 380 28.59 -17.37 8.60
C LEU A 380 28.64 -15.88 8.23
N ARG A 381 28.06 -15.01 9.05
CA ARG A 381 28.12 -13.54 8.87
C ARG A 381 29.57 -13.03 8.86
N LEU A 382 30.38 -13.41 9.86
CA LEU A 382 31.75 -12.91 10.01
C LEU A 382 32.72 -13.49 8.97
N LYS A 383 32.50 -14.71 8.51
CA LYS A 383 33.35 -15.35 7.48
C LYS A 383 33.04 -14.83 6.07
N ARG A 384 31.91 -14.19 5.87
CA ARG A 384 31.42 -13.75 4.55
C ARG A 384 31.56 -14.86 3.52
N VAL A 385 30.97 -16.03 3.84
CA VAL A 385 30.95 -17.18 2.93
C VAL A 385 30.34 -16.75 1.60
N GLU A 386 30.74 -17.42 0.50
CA GLU A 386 30.24 -17.10 -0.84
C GLU A 386 28.72 -16.88 -0.88
N GLY A 387 28.31 -15.75 -1.43
CA GLY A 387 26.92 -15.31 -1.49
C GLY A 387 26.38 -14.60 -0.23
N VAL A 388 27.09 -14.58 0.90
CA VAL A 388 26.66 -13.83 2.09
C VAL A 388 26.92 -12.33 1.89
N ILE A 389 25.84 -11.55 1.82
CA ILE A 389 25.86 -10.09 1.70
C ILE A 389 25.47 -9.43 3.02
N GLY A 390 25.69 -8.12 3.14
CA GLY A 390 25.21 -7.30 4.27
C GLY A 390 23.68 -7.38 4.41
N SER A 391 23.18 -7.11 5.60
CA SER A 391 21.75 -7.02 5.90
C SER A 391 21.32 -5.54 5.87
N SER A 392 20.10 -5.28 5.40
CA SER A 392 19.47 -3.97 5.39
C SER A 392 18.16 -3.95 6.19
N THR A 393 17.95 -4.98 7.02
CA THR A 393 16.69 -5.28 7.69
C THR A 393 16.15 -4.10 8.51
N GLU A 394 16.97 -3.49 9.37
CA GLU A 394 16.58 -2.33 10.19
C GLU A 394 16.09 -1.15 9.32
N GLY A 395 16.78 -0.86 8.22
CA GLY A 395 16.37 0.19 7.28
C GLY A 395 15.03 -0.11 6.62
N HIS A 396 14.77 -1.36 6.26
CA HIS A 396 13.51 -1.77 5.65
C HIS A 396 12.37 -1.82 6.66
N VAL A 397 12.59 -2.29 7.89
CA VAL A 397 11.59 -2.16 8.99
C VAL A 397 11.17 -0.71 9.14
N TYR A 398 12.13 0.22 9.18
CA TYR A 398 11.82 1.64 9.26
C TYR A 398 10.99 2.13 8.08
N HIS A 399 11.42 1.87 6.85
CA HIS A 399 10.74 2.36 5.65
C HIS A 399 9.38 1.71 5.41
N VAL A 400 9.27 0.41 5.66
CA VAL A 400 8.05 -0.34 5.41
C VAL A 400 7.02 -0.10 6.51
N LEU A 401 7.42 -0.18 7.77
CA LEU A 401 6.52 -0.15 8.93
C LEU A 401 6.69 1.11 9.78
N SER A 402 7.88 1.30 10.40
CA SER A 402 8.03 2.22 11.53
C SER A 402 7.78 3.68 11.16
N SER A 403 8.23 4.13 9.97
CA SER A 403 8.01 5.51 9.49
C SER A 403 6.53 5.89 9.45
N ARG A 404 5.64 4.91 9.21
CA ARG A 404 4.19 5.11 9.15
C ARG A 404 3.49 4.79 10.46
N MET A 405 3.97 3.81 11.22
CA MET A 405 3.18 3.16 12.26
C MET A 405 3.71 3.35 13.67
N SER A 406 5.01 3.52 13.90
CA SER A 406 5.60 3.54 15.24
C SER A 406 6.47 4.77 15.54
N THR A 407 7.03 5.46 14.55
CA THR A 407 7.94 6.61 14.75
C THR A 407 7.25 7.83 15.35
N ARG A 408 5.96 8.00 15.10
CA ARG A 408 5.16 9.11 15.66
C ARG A 408 4.36 8.61 16.85
N PRO A 409 4.08 9.46 17.88
CA PRO A 409 3.21 9.08 18.99
C PRO A 409 1.77 8.83 18.49
N MET A 410 1.51 7.62 18.06
CA MET A 410 0.22 7.13 17.59
C MET A 410 -0.14 5.85 18.33
N GLY A 411 -1.43 5.65 18.63
CA GLY A 411 -1.95 4.38 19.10
C GLY A 411 -2.88 3.79 18.04
N TRP A 412 -2.74 2.51 17.77
CA TRP A 412 -3.51 1.77 16.79
C TRP A 412 -4.54 0.85 17.46
N SER A 413 -5.62 0.51 16.77
CA SER A 413 -6.36 -0.70 17.08
C SER A 413 -5.61 -1.91 16.47
N VAL A 414 -5.81 -3.10 17.02
CA VAL A 414 -5.18 -4.32 16.48
C VAL A 414 -5.54 -4.50 14.99
N VAL A 415 -6.83 -4.35 14.65
CA VAL A 415 -7.30 -4.43 13.25
C VAL A 415 -6.63 -3.36 12.38
N GLY A 416 -6.57 -2.12 12.87
CA GLY A 416 -5.93 -1.02 12.13
C GLY A 416 -4.45 -1.25 11.88
N ALA A 417 -3.72 -1.78 12.86
CA ALA A 417 -2.31 -2.14 12.72
C ALA A 417 -2.12 -3.27 11.69
N SER A 418 -2.94 -4.33 11.76
CA SER A 418 -2.89 -5.44 10.80
C SER A 418 -3.15 -4.97 9.38
N LYS A 419 -4.29 -4.32 9.14
CA LYS A 419 -4.68 -3.89 7.78
C LYS A 419 -3.73 -2.83 7.21
N MET A 420 -3.18 -1.94 8.03
CA MET A 420 -2.19 -0.97 7.57
C MET A 420 -0.85 -1.64 7.23
N SER A 421 -0.41 -2.65 7.99
CA SER A 421 0.80 -3.41 7.67
C SER A 421 0.69 -4.11 6.32
N GLU A 422 -0.43 -4.78 6.07
CA GLU A 422 -0.73 -5.45 4.80
C GLU A 422 -0.84 -4.45 3.64
N LEU A 423 -1.51 -3.31 3.87
CA LEU A 423 -1.62 -2.23 2.87
C LEU A 423 -0.26 -1.63 2.52
N ARG A 424 0.65 -1.48 3.51
CA ARG A 424 2.02 -1.03 3.29
C ARG A 424 2.79 -1.99 2.39
N ALA A 425 2.69 -3.29 2.64
CA ALA A 425 3.32 -4.30 1.78
C ALA A 425 2.73 -4.27 0.37
N TYR A 426 1.41 -4.24 0.24
CA TYR A 426 0.71 -4.15 -1.05
C TYR A 426 1.18 -2.94 -1.86
N TYR A 427 1.19 -1.75 -1.23
CA TYR A 427 1.65 -0.50 -1.84
C TYR A 427 3.11 -0.55 -2.32
N LEU A 428 4.01 -1.03 -1.45
CA LEU A 428 5.45 -1.06 -1.74
C LEU A 428 5.83 -2.13 -2.77
N ASN A 429 5.00 -3.16 -2.94
CA ASN A 429 5.11 -4.13 -4.02
C ASN A 429 4.57 -3.60 -5.36
N GLY A 430 4.13 -2.35 -5.42
CA GLY A 430 3.59 -1.73 -6.64
C GLY A 430 2.12 -2.06 -6.89
N GLY A 431 1.39 -2.48 -5.85
CA GLY A 431 -0.06 -2.76 -5.95
C GLY A 431 -0.86 -1.50 -6.31
N ASP A 432 -1.77 -1.64 -7.26
CA ASP A 432 -2.67 -0.58 -7.70
C ASP A 432 -3.85 -0.43 -6.72
N MET A 433 -4.03 0.77 -6.15
CA MET A 433 -5.10 1.01 -5.17
C MET A 433 -6.50 0.91 -5.77
N LEU A 434 -6.67 1.26 -7.06
CA LEU A 434 -7.96 1.12 -7.73
C LEU A 434 -8.32 -0.36 -7.94
N GLU A 435 -7.35 -1.17 -8.33
CA GLU A 435 -7.55 -2.62 -8.43
C GLU A 435 -7.83 -3.25 -7.06
N LEU A 436 -7.20 -2.77 -5.99
CA LEU A 436 -7.50 -3.21 -4.62
C LEU A 436 -8.95 -2.88 -4.22
N VAL A 437 -9.45 -1.69 -4.56
CA VAL A 437 -10.85 -1.31 -4.31
C VAL A 437 -11.80 -2.22 -5.11
N ARG A 438 -11.51 -2.47 -6.36
CA ARG A 438 -12.31 -3.37 -7.23
C ARG A 438 -12.30 -4.81 -6.75
N TYR A 439 -11.21 -5.25 -6.14
CA TYR A 439 -11.12 -6.57 -5.53
C TYR A 439 -12.17 -6.74 -4.41
N GLN A 440 -12.36 -5.71 -3.56
CA GLN A 440 -13.38 -5.73 -2.51
C GLN A 440 -14.79 -5.91 -3.09
N GLU A 441 -15.10 -5.25 -4.19
CA GLU A 441 -16.42 -5.32 -4.84
C GLU A 441 -16.69 -6.69 -5.45
N LYS A 442 -15.68 -7.33 -6.06
CA LYS A 442 -15.80 -8.69 -6.59
C LYS A 442 -16.10 -9.71 -5.49
N GLU A 443 -15.44 -9.63 -4.36
CA GLU A 443 -15.67 -10.50 -3.22
C GLU A 443 -17.10 -10.38 -2.67
N VAL A 444 -17.60 -9.14 -2.52
CA VAL A 444 -18.97 -8.87 -2.08
C VAL A 444 -19.99 -9.37 -3.12
N ALA A 445 -19.76 -9.16 -4.41
CA ALA A 445 -20.64 -9.59 -5.47
C ALA A 445 -20.71 -11.11 -5.56
N MET A 446 -19.60 -11.82 -5.45
CA MET A 446 -19.56 -13.31 -5.43
C MET A 446 -20.31 -13.87 -4.23
N ALA A 447 -20.11 -13.28 -3.05
CA ALA A 447 -20.82 -13.68 -1.83
C ALA A 447 -22.35 -13.46 -1.89
N ALA A 448 -22.80 -12.48 -2.69
CA ALA A 448 -24.22 -12.11 -2.82
C ALA A 448 -24.98 -12.83 -3.96
N GLY A 449 -24.32 -13.65 -4.78
CA GLY A 449 -24.92 -14.27 -5.96
C GLY A 449 -25.37 -13.27 -7.04
N ALA A 450 -24.67 -12.14 -7.15
CA ALA A 450 -25.08 -10.98 -7.94
C ALA A 450 -24.75 -11.07 -9.43
N GLU A 451 -23.98 -12.04 -9.90
CA GLU A 451 -23.51 -12.15 -11.29
C GLU A 451 -24.68 -12.17 -12.32
N GLU A 452 -25.74 -12.91 -12.04
CA GLU A 452 -26.89 -13.00 -12.94
C GLU A 452 -27.63 -11.67 -13.10
N GLN A 453 -27.67 -10.84 -12.05
CA GLN A 453 -28.38 -9.55 -12.04
C GLN A 453 -27.58 -8.42 -12.69
N ILE A 454 -26.25 -8.46 -12.61
CA ILE A 454 -25.35 -7.50 -13.29
C ILE A 454 -25.38 -7.72 -14.80
N LEU A 455 -25.39 -8.98 -15.26
CA LEU A 455 -25.55 -9.34 -16.68
C LEU A 455 -26.84 -8.77 -17.26
N LEU A 456 -27.98 -8.93 -16.56
CA LEU A 456 -29.26 -8.41 -17.01
C LEU A 456 -29.29 -6.89 -17.18
N THR A 457 -28.63 -6.18 -16.29
CA THR A 457 -28.55 -4.69 -16.31
C THR A 457 -27.63 -4.19 -17.42
N SER A 458 -26.51 -4.85 -17.67
CA SER A 458 -25.61 -4.54 -18.77
C SER A 458 -26.22 -4.86 -20.13
N GLU A 459 -27.03 -5.92 -20.23
CA GLU A 459 -27.81 -6.25 -21.43
C GLU A 459 -28.88 -5.21 -21.73
N ILE A 460 -29.58 -4.67 -20.72
CA ILE A 460 -30.53 -3.59 -20.86
C ILE A 460 -29.87 -2.38 -21.55
N ILE A 461 -28.72 -1.94 -21.03
CA ILE A 461 -28.03 -0.77 -21.59
C ILE A 461 -27.49 -1.05 -22.99
N ARG A 462 -26.94 -2.25 -23.22
CA ARG A 462 -26.41 -2.63 -24.53
C ARG A 462 -27.50 -2.65 -25.57
N SER A 463 -28.70 -3.17 -25.24
CA SER A 463 -29.86 -3.20 -26.16
C SER A 463 -30.38 -1.80 -26.48
N GLU A 464 -30.45 -0.90 -25.51
CA GLU A 464 -30.91 0.48 -25.72
C GLU A 464 -29.87 1.32 -26.47
N ARG A 465 -28.57 1.14 -26.23
CA ARG A 465 -27.50 1.76 -27.03
C ARG A 465 -27.60 1.40 -28.51
N ASN A 466 -27.83 0.12 -28.80
CA ASN A 466 -27.99 -0.36 -30.15
C ASN A 466 -29.28 0.17 -30.82
N ARG A 467 -30.34 0.36 -30.02
CA ARG A 467 -31.66 0.83 -30.54
C ARG A 467 -31.68 2.33 -30.84
N HIS A 468 -31.01 3.16 -30.09
CA HIS A 468 -31.12 4.61 -30.22
C HIS A 468 -29.98 5.30 -30.97
N GLY A 469 -28.91 4.59 -31.34
CA GLY A 469 -27.77 5.18 -32.05
C GLY A 469 -27.15 6.40 -31.30
N ILE A 470 -27.31 6.44 -29.98
CA ILE A 470 -27.09 7.62 -29.12
C ILE A 470 -25.66 8.12 -29.21
N ILE A 471 -24.67 7.20 -29.28
CA ILE A 471 -23.25 7.60 -29.40
C ILE A 471 -23.01 8.40 -30.70
N GLY A 472 -23.62 7.98 -31.81
CA GLY A 472 -23.50 8.71 -33.09
C GLY A 472 -24.04 10.14 -32.97
N LYS A 473 -25.22 10.31 -32.36
CA LYS A 473 -25.83 11.64 -32.17
C LYS A 473 -25.02 12.55 -31.24
N TYR A 474 -24.41 12.02 -30.19
CA TYR A 474 -23.53 12.79 -29.31
C TYR A 474 -22.24 13.20 -30.01
N VAL A 475 -21.59 12.29 -30.73
CA VAL A 475 -20.38 12.60 -31.50
C VAL A 475 -20.67 13.63 -32.62
N GLU A 476 -21.81 13.50 -33.32
CA GLU A 476 -22.24 14.50 -34.31
C GLU A 476 -22.53 15.87 -33.68
N SER A 477 -23.19 15.94 -32.52
CA SER A 477 -23.45 17.20 -31.85
C SER A 477 -22.18 17.87 -31.34
N ILE A 478 -21.24 17.10 -30.76
CA ILE A 478 -19.92 17.62 -30.34
C ILE A 478 -19.14 18.12 -31.58
N ASN A 479 -19.08 17.34 -32.66
CA ASN A 479 -18.38 17.74 -33.87
C ASN A 479 -19.00 18.98 -34.52
N HIS A 480 -20.33 19.14 -34.46
CA HIS A 480 -21.02 20.30 -35.01
C HIS A 480 -20.77 21.55 -34.18
N SER A 481 -20.84 21.46 -32.85
CA SER A 481 -20.57 22.56 -31.92
C SER A 481 -19.15 23.02 -31.97
N VAL A 482 -18.18 22.11 -31.85
CA VAL A 482 -16.75 22.39 -31.92
C VAL A 482 -16.35 23.01 -33.26
N ASN A 483 -16.87 22.52 -34.40
CA ASN A 483 -16.56 23.08 -35.71
C ASN A 483 -17.17 24.48 -35.93
N ASN A 484 -18.32 24.78 -35.35
CA ASN A 484 -18.94 26.10 -35.51
C ASN A 484 -18.27 27.16 -34.63
N GLU A 485 -17.84 26.82 -33.40
CA GLU A 485 -17.23 27.78 -32.50
C GLU A 485 -15.73 27.96 -32.77
N ILE A 486 -14.98 26.92 -33.18
CA ILE A 486 -13.57 27.06 -33.67
C ILE A 486 -13.51 28.00 -34.89
N ARG A 487 -14.55 28.05 -35.71
CA ARG A 487 -14.64 29.04 -36.83
C ARG A 487 -14.83 30.48 -36.37
N LYS A 488 -15.40 30.72 -35.19
CA LYS A 488 -15.61 32.05 -34.63
C LYS A 488 -14.46 32.57 -33.76
N CYS A 489 -13.70 31.67 -33.10
CA CYS A 489 -12.56 32.05 -32.26
C CYS A 489 -11.24 32.06 -33.06
N MET A 490 -10.98 33.16 -33.75
CA MET A 490 -9.71 33.39 -34.51
C MET A 490 -8.44 33.32 -33.64
N PRO A 491 -8.38 33.82 -32.39
CA PRO A 491 -7.17 33.74 -31.57
C PRO A 491 -6.71 32.31 -31.24
N PHE A 492 -7.62 31.40 -31.01
CA PHE A 492 -7.31 30.01 -30.64
C PHE A 492 -6.66 29.20 -31.79
N LYS A 493 -6.93 29.55 -33.02
CA LYS A 493 -6.29 28.95 -34.21
C LYS A 493 -4.81 29.26 -34.31
N ALA A 494 -4.41 30.45 -33.87
CA ALA A 494 -2.99 30.87 -33.91
C ALA A 494 -2.16 30.08 -32.87
N LEU A 495 -2.74 29.81 -31.68
CA LEU A 495 -2.08 29.05 -30.61
C LEU A 495 -1.92 27.55 -30.93
N LEU A 496 -2.95 26.90 -31.51
CA LEU A 496 -2.87 25.51 -31.98
C LEU A 496 -1.90 25.29 -33.15
N GLY A 497 -1.79 26.27 -34.04
CA GLY A 497 -0.84 26.22 -35.14
C GLY A 497 0.63 26.33 -34.71
N SER A 498 0.91 26.99 -33.58
CA SER A 498 2.29 27.12 -33.04
C SER A 498 2.70 25.96 -32.11
N MET A 499 1.79 25.10 -31.69
CA MET A 499 2.07 23.90 -30.90
C MET A 499 2.25 22.62 -31.74
N LEU A 500 1.95 22.68 -33.04
CA LEU A 500 2.08 21.56 -34.00
C LEU A 500 3.21 21.74 -35.04
N LEU A 501 4.03 22.74 -34.87
CA LEU A 501 5.32 22.94 -35.55
C LEU A 501 6.45 22.89 -34.52
#